data_333f2c78ebb5057bcb639eb5047205fb
#
_entry.id   333f2c78ebb5057bcb639eb5047205fb
#
_cell.length_a   1.000
_cell.length_b   1.000
_cell.length_c   1.000
_cell.angle_alpha   90.00
_cell.angle_beta   90.00
_cell.angle_gamma   90.00
#
_symmetry.space_group_name_H-M   'P 1'
#
loop_
_entity.id
_entity.type
_entity.pdbx_description
1 polymer ?
#
loop_
_entity_poly.entity_id
_entity_poly.type
_entity_poly.pdbx_seq_one_letter_code
_entity_poly.pdbx_strand_id
1 'polypeptide(L)'
;MSATCLKRLRVSEXLPQAGGCHCGAVRFEVDLPXTFEVEDCNCSICAMSGNIHVIVPASRFRLLQGAETLTEYTXNTGGAKHRFCKICGIKSFYVPRSNQDGYAVTWRCLDDWQTLDVTINKFDGQNWEANAGALAHKSKA
;
A
#
# COMPACT_ATOMS: atom_id res chain seq x y z
N MET A 1 31.92 -1.79 -2.87
CA MET A 1 31.06 -0.69 -3.26
C MET A 1 31.74 0.63 -2.95
N SER A 2 31.80 1.51 -3.91
CA SER A 2 32.49 2.78 -3.73
C SER A 2 31.65 3.74 -2.86
N ALA A 3 32.31 4.78 -2.37
CA ALA A 3 31.63 5.79 -1.57
C ALA A 3 30.53 6.48 -2.37
N THR A 4 30.71 6.59 -3.69
CA THR A 4 29.69 7.19 -4.54
C THR A 4 28.44 6.35 -4.56
N CYS A 5 28.59 5.05 -4.54
CA CYS A 5 27.42 4.17 -4.52
C CYS A 5 26.69 4.25 -3.19
N LEU A 6 27.38 4.72 -2.17
CA LEU A 6 26.79 4.88 -0.85
C LEU A 6 26.25 6.27 -0.62
N LYS A 7 26.16 7.04 -1.69
CA LYS A 7 25.62 8.38 -1.59
C LYS A 7 24.29 8.38 -0.89
N ARG A 8 24.13 9.30 0.05
CA ARG A 8 22.91 9.35 0.85
C ARG A 8 21.72 9.74 0.00
N LEU A 9 20.66 8.95 0.11
CA LEU A 9 19.42 9.24 -0.58
C LEU A 9 18.58 10.18 0.27
N ARG A 10 17.87 11.06 -0.39
CA ARG A 10 16.90 11.89 0.31
C ARG A 10 15.71 11.03 0.71
N VAL A 11 15.11 11.35 1.84
CA VAL A 11 13.93 10.60 2.28
C VAL A 11 12.79 10.68 1.28
N SER A 12 12.72 11.76 0.51
CA SER A 12 11.62 11.92 -0.44
C SER A 12 11.84 11.16 -1.73
N GLU A 13 13.04 10.66 -1.98
CA GLU A 13 13.30 9.93 -3.22
C GLU A 13 12.67 8.55 -3.18
N UNK A 14 12.04 8.09 -4.10
CA UNK A 14 11.43 6.92 -4.05
C UNK A 14 12.27 5.96 -4.72
N LEU A 15 12.38 5.00 -4.32
CA LEU A 15 13.08 3.84 -4.91
C LEU A 15 12.10 2.71 -5.14
N PRO A 16 12.26 1.94 -6.22
CA PRO A 16 11.33 0.83 -6.46
C PRO A 16 11.48 -0.28 -5.43
N GLN A 17 10.35 -0.72 -4.90
CA GLN A 17 10.25 -1.84 -3.99
C GLN A 17 9.36 -2.89 -4.63
N ALA A 18 9.82 -4.12 -4.65
CA ALA A 18 9.05 -5.22 -5.22
C ALA A 18 8.15 -5.83 -4.15
N GLY A 19 7.00 -6.31 -4.58
CA GLY A 19 6.08 -7.00 -3.69
C GLY A 19 5.06 -7.80 -4.46
N GLY A 20 4.15 -8.42 -3.71
CA GLY A 20 3.11 -9.21 -4.31
C GLY A 20 2.38 -10.07 -3.30
N CYS A 21 1.60 -11.03 -3.81
CA CYS A 21 0.82 -11.91 -2.96
C CYS A 21 1.65 -13.12 -2.54
N HIS A 22 1.08 -13.92 -1.65
CA HIS A 22 1.81 -15.01 -1.05
C HIS A 22 2.17 -16.10 -2.07
N CYS A 23 1.26 -16.43 -2.98
CA CYS A 23 1.55 -17.49 -3.95
C CYS A 23 2.42 -17.02 -5.12
N GLY A 24 2.64 -15.72 -5.21
CA GLY A 24 3.49 -15.16 -6.26
C GLY A 24 2.80 -14.86 -7.57
N ALA A 25 1.50 -15.15 -7.70
CA ALA A 25 0.79 -14.87 -8.94
C ALA A 25 0.68 -13.38 -9.21
N VAL A 26 0.57 -12.57 -8.16
CA VAL A 26 0.48 -11.12 -8.29
C VAL A 26 1.83 -10.52 -7.90
N ARG A 27 2.40 -9.71 -8.81
CA ARG A 27 3.66 -9.02 -8.53
C ARG A 27 3.55 -7.58 -8.96
N PHE A 28 4.15 -6.70 -8.17
CA PHE A 28 4.14 -5.27 -8.47
C PHE A 28 5.44 -4.62 -8.04
N GLU A 29 5.62 -3.38 -8.48
CA GLU A 29 6.65 -2.48 -7.97
C GLU A 29 5.98 -1.21 -7.49
N VAL A 30 6.50 -0.66 -6.42
CA VAL A 30 6.03 0.61 -5.90
C VAL A 30 7.23 1.46 -5.50
N ASP A 31 7.23 2.73 -5.87
CA ASP A 31 8.33 3.64 -5.54
C ASP A 31 8.07 4.24 -4.18
N LEU A 32 8.99 4.01 -3.25
CA LEU A 32 8.86 4.48 -1.87
C LEU A 32 10.13 5.21 -1.43
N PRO A 33 9.98 6.24 -0.59
CA PRO A 33 11.16 6.83 0.02
C PRO A 33 11.78 5.87 1.04
N UNK A 34 12.74 6.23 1.45
CA UNK A 34 13.42 5.45 2.32
C UNK A 34 12.80 5.24 3.60
N THR A 35 12.33 6.31 4.12
CA THR A 35 11.46 6.17 5.28
C THR A 35 10.05 6.60 4.90
N PHE A 36 9.05 5.93 5.43
CA PHE A 36 7.68 6.29 5.09
C PHE A 36 6.73 5.87 6.20
N GLU A 37 5.51 6.38 6.11
CA GLU A 37 4.46 6.08 7.07
C GLU A 37 3.52 5.02 6.52
N VAL A 38 3.07 4.14 7.40
CA VAL A 38 2.05 3.16 7.07
C VAL A 38 0.87 3.36 8.00
N GLU A 39 -0.32 3.02 7.52
CA GLU A 39 -1.56 3.24 8.26
C GLU A 39 -2.07 1.92 8.82
N ASP A 40 -2.24 1.89 10.14
CA ASP A 40 -2.89 0.78 10.83
C ASP A 40 -4.32 1.23 11.13
N CYS A 41 -5.22 0.92 10.22
CA CYS A 41 -6.58 1.44 10.27
C CYS A 41 -7.49 0.50 11.04
N ASN A 42 -8.37 1.06 11.86
CA ASN A 42 -9.29 0.25 12.66
C ASN A 42 -10.67 0.09 12.04
N CYS A 43 -10.85 0.47 10.78
CA CYS A 43 -12.13 0.19 10.14
C CYS A 43 -12.36 -1.32 10.06
N SER A 44 -13.61 -1.71 9.83
CA SER A 44 -13.96 -3.12 10.01
C SER A 44 -13.14 -4.05 9.13
N ILE A 45 -12.93 -3.69 7.88
CA ILE A 45 -12.22 -4.61 6.99
C ILE A 45 -10.71 -4.60 7.24
N CYS A 46 -10.12 -3.45 7.53
CA CYS A 46 -8.70 -3.41 7.85
C CYS A 46 -8.40 -4.12 9.16
N ALA A 47 -9.27 -3.93 10.15
CA ALA A 47 -9.08 -4.61 11.43
C ALA A 47 -9.20 -6.12 11.26
N MET A 48 -10.22 -6.56 10.54
CA MET A 48 -10.46 -7.99 10.40
C MET A 48 -9.36 -8.68 9.59
N SER A 49 -8.84 -7.99 8.57
CA SER A 49 -7.80 -8.57 7.72
C SER A 49 -6.39 -8.37 8.26
N GLY A 50 -6.22 -7.51 9.28
CA GLY A 50 -4.88 -7.19 9.78
C GLY A 50 -4.08 -6.33 8.84
N ASN A 51 -4.74 -5.56 7.98
CA ASN A 51 -4.05 -4.81 6.93
C ASN A 51 -3.39 -3.55 7.49
N ILE A 52 -2.10 -3.40 7.18
CA ILE A 52 -1.34 -2.18 7.44
C ILE A 52 -0.74 -1.78 6.10
N HIS A 53 -0.96 -0.55 5.67
CA HIS A 53 -0.67 -0.20 4.30
C HIS A 53 -0.02 1.18 4.16
N VAL A 54 0.66 1.37 3.03
CA VAL A 54 1.19 2.67 2.63
C VAL A 54 0.37 3.17 1.44
N ILE A 55 -0.01 4.44 1.48
CA ILE A 55 -0.79 5.07 0.41
C ILE A 55 0.17 5.79 -0.52
N VAL A 56 0.02 5.56 -1.82
CA VAL A 56 0.89 6.17 -2.82
C VAL A 56 0.07 6.72 -3.98
N PRO A 57 0.59 7.71 -4.71
CA PRO A 57 -0.03 8.11 -5.97
C PRO A 57 -0.01 6.97 -6.98
N ALA A 58 -0.98 6.97 -7.88
CA ALA A 58 -1.02 5.92 -8.91
C ALA A 58 0.25 5.89 -9.75
N SER A 59 0.89 7.04 -9.95
CA SER A 59 2.10 7.13 -10.75
C SER A 59 3.28 6.37 -10.16
N ARG A 60 3.21 6.02 -8.89
CA ARG A 60 4.31 5.31 -8.22
C ARG A 60 4.06 3.81 -8.09
N PHE A 61 3.00 3.32 -8.67
CA PHE A 61 2.63 1.91 -8.54
C PHE A 61 2.53 1.27 -9.92
N ARG A 62 3.11 0.08 -10.07
CA ARG A 62 3.06 -0.65 -11.33
C ARG A 62 2.74 -2.11 -11.05
N LEU A 63 1.61 -2.57 -11.57
CA LEU A 63 1.25 -3.98 -11.48
C LEU A 63 1.99 -4.71 -12.60
N LEU A 64 2.89 -5.62 -12.25
CA LEU A 64 3.75 -6.28 -13.22
C LEU A 64 3.15 -7.57 -13.76
N GLN A 65 2.39 -8.29 -12.94
CA GLN A 65 1.72 -9.49 -13.39
C GLN A 65 0.58 -9.84 -12.44
N GLY A 66 -0.34 -10.63 -12.93
CA GLY A 66 -1.38 -11.20 -12.09
C GLY A 66 -2.69 -10.46 -12.09
N ALA A 67 -2.88 -9.50 -12.99
CA ALA A 67 -4.16 -8.79 -13.03
C ALA A 67 -5.33 -9.75 -13.14
N GLU A 68 -5.16 -10.83 -13.91
CA GLU A 68 -6.23 -11.78 -14.14
C GLU A 68 -6.51 -12.67 -12.94
N THR A 69 -5.61 -12.69 -11.94
CA THR A 69 -5.86 -13.48 -10.73
C THR A 69 -6.50 -12.65 -9.62
N LEU A 70 -6.72 -11.37 -9.85
CA LEU A 70 -7.28 -10.50 -8.82
C LEU A 70 -8.80 -10.59 -8.81
N THR A 71 -9.35 -10.66 -7.61
CA THR A 71 -10.78 -10.56 -7.37
C THR A 71 -11.03 -9.27 -6.62
N GLU A 72 -12.18 -8.64 -6.86
CA GLU A 72 -12.49 -7.37 -6.25
C GLU A 72 -13.70 -7.49 -5.33
N TYR A 73 -13.55 -6.99 -4.11
CA TYR A 73 -14.62 -6.89 -3.12
C TYR A 73 -14.85 -5.42 -2.82
N THR A 74 -16.11 -5.02 -2.91
CA THR A 74 -16.48 -3.66 -2.53
C THR A 74 -17.55 -3.68 -1.47
N UNK A 75 -17.46 -2.77 -0.72
CA UNK A 75 -18.37 -2.76 0.34
C UNK A 75 -18.88 -1.40 0.46
N ASN A 76 -19.77 -1.21 1.28
CA ASN A 76 -20.24 0.11 1.61
C ASN A 76 -20.56 0.94 0.37
N THR A 77 -19.92 2.09 0.23
CA THR A 77 -20.19 2.99 -0.89
C THR A 77 -19.60 2.51 -2.21
N GLY A 78 -18.75 1.50 -2.18
CA GLY A 78 -18.07 1.04 -3.38
C GLY A 78 -16.84 1.86 -3.74
N GLY A 79 -16.50 2.87 -2.92
CA GLY A 79 -15.33 3.69 -3.21
C GLY A 79 -14.01 2.96 -3.03
N ALA A 80 -13.95 2.07 -2.04
CA ALA A 80 -12.77 1.24 -1.86
C ALA A 80 -12.88 0.01 -2.74
N LYS A 81 -11.78 -0.34 -3.40
CA LYS A 81 -11.72 -1.51 -4.27
C LYS A 81 -10.72 -2.49 -3.70
N HIS A 82 -11.22 -3.44 -2.92
CA HIS A 82 -10.36 -4.40 -2.24
C HIS A 82 -10.03 -5.54 -3.19
N ARG A 83 -8.84 -5.50 -3.74
CA ARG A 83 -8.39 -6.50 -4.71
C ARG A 83 -7.48 -7.48 -4.03
N PHE A 84 -7.77 -8.75 -4.21
CA PHE A 84 -6.97 -9.80 -3.58
C PHE A 84 -6.80 -10.94 -4.55
N CYS A 85 -5.73 -11.71 -4.32
CA CYS A 85 -5.44 -12.85 -5.19
C CYS A 85 -6.47 -13.95 -4.98
N LYS A 86 -7.11 -14.39 -6.05
CA LYS A 86 -8.12 -15.44 -5.90
C LYS A 86 -7.53 -16.79 -5.59
N ILE A 87 -6.21 -16.95 -5.77
CA ILE A 87 -5.53 -18.22 -5.51
C ILE A 87 -5.14 -18.31 -4.02
N CYS A 88 -4.46 -17.29 -3.48
CA CYS A 88 -3.97 -17.37 -2.11
C CYS A 88 -4.74 -16.48 -1.13
N GLY A 89 -5.62 -15.62 -1.62
CA GLY A 89 -6.45 -14.78 -0.76
C GLY A 89 -5.77 -13.52 -0.21
N ILE A 90 -4.52 -13.29 -0.53
CA ILE A 90 -3.80 -12.16 0.04
C ILE A 90 -4.14 -10.88 -0.73
N LYS A 91 -4.48 -9.83 0.03
CA LYS A 91 -4.73 -8.49 -0.51
C LYS A 91 -3.42 -7.71 -0.43
N SER A 92 -2.64 -7.75 -1.52
CA SER A 92 -1.33 -7.12 -1.50
C SER A 92 -1.39 -5.63 -1.83
N PHE A 93 -2.44 -5.20 -2.51
CA PHE A 93 -2.71 -3.78 -2.73
C PHE A 93 -4.19 -3.60 -3.03
N TYR A 94 -4.65 -2.37 -2.87
CA TYR A 94 -6.05 -2.07 -3.16
C TYR A 94 -6.22 -0.57 -3.38
N VAL A 95 -7.42 -0.17 -3.76
CA VAL A 95 -7.75 1.25 -3.92
C VAL A 95 -8.55 1.66 -2.69
N PRO A 96 -8.00 2.52 -1.82
CA PRO A 96 -8.69 2.87 -0.59
C PRO A 96 -9.77 3.93 -0.83
N ARG A 97 -10.77 3.92 0.04
CA ARG A 97 -11.85 4.90 -0.05
C ARG A 97 -11.34 6.33 0.07
N SER A 98 -10.33 6.54 0.90
CA SER A 98 -9.80 7.89 1.16
C SER A 98 -8.96 8.43 0.01
N ASN A 99 -8.44 7.56 -0.86
CA ASN A 99 -7.50 7.96 -1.90
C ASN A 99 -7.79 7.18 -3.17
N GLN A 100 -8.94 7.50 -3.78
CA GLN A 100 -9.35 6.78 -4.98
C GLN A 100 -8.49 7.12 -6.20
N ASP A 101 -7.63 8.12 -6.07
CA ASP A 101 -6.67 8.49 -7.11
C ASP A 101 -5.31 7.82 -6.91
N GLY A 102 -5.22 6.87 -6.01
CA GLY A 102 -3.97 6.18 -5.74
C GLY A 102 -4.19 4.75 -5.32
N TYR A 103 -3.19 4.20 -4.66
CA TYR A 103 -3.22 2.82 -4.19
C TYR A 103 -2.77 2.74 -2.74
N ALA A 104 -3.30 1.75 -2.05
CA ALA A 104 -2.80 1.35 -0.74
C ALA A 104 -2.09 0.02 -0.92
N VAL A 105 -0.82 0.00 -0.53
CA VAL A 105 0.01 -1.19 -0.69
C VAL A 105 0.23 -1.81 0.68
N THR A 106 -0.06 -3.09 0.80
CA THR A 106 0.09 -3.79 2.06
C THR A 106 1.58 -3.90 2.40
N TRP A 107 1.95 -3.31 3.54
CA TRP A 107 3.36 -3.18 3.91
C TRP A 107 4.07 -4.53 3.96
N ARG A 108 3.47 -5.50 4.63
CA ARG A 108 4.12 -6.79 4.78
C ARG A 108 4.12 -7.63 3.51
N CYS A 109 3.47 -7.14 2.44
CA CYS A 109 3.56 -7.78 1.13
C CYS A 109 4.74 -7.29 0.31
N LEU A 110 5.49 -6.31 0.81
CA LEU A 110 6.75 -5.91 0.19
C LEU A 110 7.81 -6.96 0.52
N ASP A 111 8.60 -7.34 -0.49
CA ASP A 111 9.57 -8.42 -0.29
C ASP A 111 10.54 -8.14 0.84
N ASP A 112 10.96 -6.88 0.97
CA ASP A 112 11.97 -6.51 1.96
C ASP A 112 11.36 -5.74 3.13
N TRP A 113 10.09 -5.99 3.46
CA TRP A 113 9.40 -5.17 4.45
C TRP A 113 10.13 -5.07 5.78
N GLN A 114 10.85 -6.11 6.17
CA GLN A 114 11.52 -6.13 7.47
C GLN A 114 12.70 -5.18 7.54
N THR A 115 13.27 -4.81 6.39
CA THR A 115 14.42 -3.91 6.36
C THR A 115 14.04 -2.46 6.10
N LEU A 116 12.76 -2.19 5.81
CA LEU A 116 12.32 -0.84 5.50
C LEU A 116 12.04 -0.06 6.78
N ASP A 117 12.32 1.23 6.74
CA ASP A 117 12.18 2.09 7.90
C ASP A 117 10.80 2.75 7.87
N VAL A 118 9.88 2.24 8.68
CA VAL A 118 8.50 2.74 8.65
C VAL A 118 8.08 3.28 10.01
N THR A 119 7.16 4.23 9.97
CA THR A 119 6.43 4.71 11.14
C THR A 119 5.00 4.22 11.00
N ILE A 120 4.51 3.54 12.01
CA ILE A 120 3.14 3.02 11.98
C ILE A 120 2.20 4.03 12.63
N ASN A 121 1.26 4.55 11.85
CA ASN A 121 0.27 5.48 12.33
C ASN A 121 -1.04 4.75 12.57
N LYS A 122 -1.61 4.93 13.75
CA LYS A 122 -2.96 4.41 14.02
C LYS A 122 -3.97 5.35 13.38
N PHE A 123 -4.79 4.82 12.49
CA PHE A 123 -5.80 5.61 11.80
C PHE A 123 -7.18 5.20 12.25
N ASP A 124 -7.99 6.16 12.67
CA ASP A 124 -9.33 5.89 13.20
C ASP A 124 -10.33 5.85 12.05
N GLY A 125 -10.37 4.72 11.37
CA GLY A 125 -11.29 4.51 10.26
C GLY A 125 -12.71 4.21 10.68
N GLN A 126 -12.94 3.93 11.97
CA GLN A 126 -14.29 3.79 12.48
C GLN A 126 -15.01 5.14 12.51
N ASN A 127 -14.25 6.21 12.60
CA ASN A 127 -14.78 7.56 12.46
C ASN A 127 -14.29 8.15 11.14
N TRP A 128 -14.57 7.43 10.07
CA TRP A 128 -13.97 7.70 8.76
C TRP A 128 -14.32 9.08 8.24
N GLU A 129 -15.58 9.51 8.41
CA GLU A 129 -15.99 10.81 7.89
C GLU A 129 -15.18 11.96 8.48
N ALA A 130 -14.80 11.83 9.76
CA ALA A 130 -14.03 12.87 10.42
C ALA A 130 -12.56 12.85 10.06
N ASN A 131 -12.02 11.69 9.67
CA ASN A 131 -10.58 11.52 9.60
C ASN A 131 -10.01 11.32 8.20
N ALA A 132 -10.84 10.95 7.22
CA ALA A 132 -10.32 10.58 5.89
C ALA A 132 -9.56 11.72 5.22
N GLY A 133 -9.94 12.96 5.48
CA GLY A 133 -9.27 14.10 4.87
C GLY A 133 -7.79 14.19 5.20
N ALA A 134 -7.38 13.65 6.35
CA ALA A 134 -5.99 13.68 6.74
C ALA A 134 -5.11 12.81 5.84
N LEU A 135 -5.70 11.89 5.09
CA LEU A 135 -4.95 10.99 4.21
C LEU A 135 -4.91 11.46 2.76
N ALA A 136 -5.72 12.46 2.40
CA ALA A 136 -5.90 12.80 0.99
C ALA A 136 -4.59 13.14 0.29
N HIS A 137 -3.66 13.81 0.97
CA HIS A 137 -2.42 14.23 0.35
C HIS A 137 -1.52 13.05 -0.02
N LYS A 138 -1.72 11.89 0.58
CA LYS A 138 -0.77 10.79 0.43
C LYS A 138 -0.81 10.17 -0.97
N SER A 139 -1.86 10.40 -1.74
CA SER A 139 -1.92 9.92 -3.11
C SER A 139 -1.71 11.03 -4.15
N LYS A 140 -1.38 12.22 -3.70
CA LYS A 140 -1.04 13.30 -4.63
C LYS A 140 0.42 13.20 -5.03
N ALA A 141 0.67 13.36 -6.30
CA ALA A 141 2.02 13.20 -6.85
C ALA A 141 2.97 14.32 -6.41
#